data_2728161829ef83e565848740da763fcd
#
_entry.id   2728161829ef83e565848740da763fcd
#
_cell.length_a   1.000
_cell.length_b   1.000
_cell.length_c   1.000
_cell.angle_alpha   90.00
_cell.angle_beta   90.00
_cell.angle_gamma   90.00
#
_symmetry.space_group_name_H-M   'P 1'
#
loop_
_entity.id
_entity.type
_entity.pdbx_description
1 polymer ?
#
loop_
_entity_poly.entity_id
_entity_poly.type
_entity_poly.pdbx_seq_one_letter_code
_entity_poly.pdbx_strand_id
1 'polypeptide(L)'
;LYAQSQLLQLKELDVQQLNISLREIALITSPTVLSEISYKEIFSVFVRDAKLHEPIREDTIELKKSCASVCLLSMLSASRVEAFTSKAFLKDLGIFNVSPRKATIIFLLGITRPKRSYDSNIHENEFDKVEIPLPHKLPNYLLSLEEMPNLTQIQDYLSNVREELGLVYLSNWRIESSLQVVLSSYILTADSHTSEIICRISSGEAPAMFYSSHENLDLVNCYRDAMIWLNQDNLLNLDYLWNTKNFSTGSQFALKIEFVKATLAQLRKWVMGSSNQLQLFNSFSIYTWIIFCVLTGIRPNNKISDIQILI
;
A
#
# COMPACT_ATOMS: atom_id res chain seq x y z
N LEU A 1 33.40 -9.48 21.57
CA LEU A 1 33.03 -8.78 20.31
C LEU A 1 32.43 -9.77 19.31
N TYR A 2 33.02 -10.91 19.02
CA TYR A 2 32.51 -11.89 18.04
C TYR A 2 31.16 -12.52 18.46
N ALA A 3 30.99 -12.87 19.73
CA ALA A 3 29.75 -13.42 20.27
C ALA A 3 28.59 -12.40 20.26
N GLN A 4 28.88 -11.12 20.48
CA GLN A 4 27.87 -10.07 20.41
C GLN A 4 27.40 -9.80 18.97
N SER A 5 28.28 -9.90 17.97
CA SER A 5 27.89 -9.76 16.57
C SER A 5 27.02 -10.93 16.10
N GLN A 6 27.30 -12.16 16.55
CA GLN A 6 26.48 -13.33 16.26
C GLN A 6 25.10 -13.24 16.93
N LEU A 7 25.01 -12.70 18.14
CA LEU A 7 23.73 -12.53 18.85
C LEU A 7 22.85 -11.46 18.20
N LEU A 8 23.47 -10.40 17.64
CA LEU A 8 22.77 -9.38 16.85
C LEU A 8 22.27 -9.96 15.52
N GLN A 9 23.07 -10.76 14.82
CA GLN A 9 22.64 -11.42 13.59
C GLN A 9 21.50 -12.42 13.82
N LEU A 10 21.51 -13.16 14.93
CA LEU A 10 20.41 -14.06 15.29
C LEU A 10 19.13 -13.27 15.61
N LYS A 11 19.22 -12.14 16.30
CA LYS A 11 18.07 -11.28 16.56
C LYS A 11 17.50 -10.66 15.26
N GLU A 12 18.36 -10.27 14.32
CA GLU A 12 17.91 -9.79 13.00
C GLU A 12 17.23 -10.90 12.20
N LEU A 13 17.73 -12.13 12.25
CA LEU A 13 17.10 -13.29 11.62
C LEU A 13 15.75 -13.64 12.26
N ASP A 14 15.65 -13.56 13.58
CA ASP A 14 14.38 -13.77 14.30
C ASP A 14 13.34 -12.70 13.93
N VAL A 15 13.74 -11.44 13.80
CA VAL A 15 12.86 -10.36 13.33
C VAL A 15 12.46 -10.56 11.88
N GLN A 16 13.37 -11.02 11.01
CA GLN A 16 13.04 -11.33 9.63
C GLN A 16 12.08 -12.52 9.51
N GLN A 17 12.29 -13.58 10.30
CA GLN A 17 11.36 -14.72 10.36
C GLN A 17 10.00 -14.32 10.91
N LEU A 18 9.95 -13.43 11.91
CA LEU A 18 8.71 -12.89 12.44
C LEU A 18 7.97 -12.07 11.38
N ASN A 19 8.68 -11.25 10.61
CA ASN A 19 8.10 -10.47 9.51
C ASN A 19 7.61 -11.35 8.35
N ILE A 20 8.32 -12.43 8.03
CA ILE A 20 7.87 -13.44 7.06
C ILE A 20 6.60 -14.12 7.58
N SER A 21 6.59 -14.57 8.84
CA SER A 21 5.42 -15.18 9.46
C SER A 21 4.23 -14.25 9.52
N LEU A 22 4.44 -12.96 9.79
CA LEU A 22 3.38 -11.94 9.77
C LEU A 22 2.84 -11.70 8.34
N ARG A 23 3.68 -11.81 7.32
CA ARG A 23 3.25 -11.78 5.91
C ARG A 23 2.47 -13.04 5.51
N GLU A 24 2.90 -14.21 5.98
CA GLU A 24 2.21 -15.49 5.75
C GLU A 24 0.85 -15.54 6.46
N ILE A 25 0.69 -14.85 7.59
CA ILE A 25 -0.59 -14.70 8.30
C ILE A 25 -1.62 -13.94 7.43
N ALA A 26 -1.18 -13.13 6.49
CA ALA A 26 -2.03 -12.43 5.53
C ALA A 26 -2.43 -13.30 4.30
N LEU A 27 -2.02 -14.57 4.22
CA LEU A 27 -2.46 -15.46 3.16
C LEU A 27 -3.95 -15.77 3.28
N ILE A 28 -4.63 -15.88 2.15
CA ILE A 28 -6.07 -16.19 2.05
C ILE A 28 -6.44 -17.48 2.82
N THR A 29 -5.50 -18.41 2.92
CA THR A 29 -5.66 -19.69 3.66
C THR A 29 -5.48 -19.55 5.16
N SER A 30 -5.06 -18.39 5.68
CA SER A 30 -4.91 -18.18 7.10
C SER A 30 -6.29 -18.08 7.76
N PRO A 31 -6.53 -18.80 8.87
CA PRO A 31 -7.79 -18.68 9.63
C PRO A 31 -7.97 -17.27 10.23
N THR A 32 -6.95 -16.43 10.17
CA THR A 32 -6.99 -15.03 10.63
C THR A 32 -7.49 -14.07 9.54
N VAL A 33 -7.52 -14.47 8.28
CA VAL A 33 -8.05 -13.68 7.15
C VAL A 33 -9.56 -13.93 7.04
N LEU A 34 -10.32 -12.86 6.87
CA LEU A 34 -11.75 -12.94 6.63
C LEU A 34 -12.01 -13.51 5.22
N SER A 35 -13.14 -14.20 5.05
CA SER A 35 -13.54 -14.66 3.73
C SER A 35 -13.88 -13.48 2.81
N GLU A 36 -13.85 -13.72 1.50
CA GLU A 36 -14.27 -12.73 0.50
C GLU A 36 -15.67 -12.16 0.81
N ILE A 37 -16.61 -13.02 1.12
CA ILE A 37 -17.99 -12.66 1.45
C ILE A 37 -18.01 -11.76 2.69
N SER A 38 -17.26 -12.12 3.73
CA SER A 38 -17.21 -11.36 4.99
C SER A 38 -16.68 -9.93 4.80
N TYR A 39 -15.68 -9.71 3.92
CA TYR A 39 -15.21 -8.35 3.63
C TYR A 39 -16.30 -7.48 3.01
N LYS A 40 -17.08 -8.04 2.08
CA LYS A 40 -18.17 -7.35 1.39
C LYS A 40 -19.34 -7.06 2.32
N GLU A 41 -19.72 -8.03 3.17
CA GLU A 41 -20.77 -7.86 4.17
C GLU A 41 -20.42 -6.80 5.21
N ILE A 42 -19.19 -6.83 5.75
CA ILE A 42 -18.69 -5.81 6.70
C ILE A 42 -18.71 -4.43 6.06
N PHE A 43 -18.24 -4.32 4.82
CA PHE A 43 -18.26 -3.06 4.09
C PHE A 43 -19.70 -2.55 3.92
N SER A 44 -20.63 -3.41 3.52
CA SER A 44 -22.04 -3.06 3.34
C SER A 44 -22.69 -2.59 4.65
N VAL A 45 -22.41 -3.26 5.78
CA VAL A 45 -22.88 -2.84 7.11
C VAL A 45 -22.31 -1.47 7.49
N PHE A 46 -21.02 -1.24 7.29
CA PHE A 46 -20.42 0.06 7.61
C PHE A 46 -21.01 1.18 6.77
N VAL A 47 -21.20 0.98 5.45
CA VAL A 47 -21.82 1.97 4.57
C VAL A 47 -23.27 2.24 4.96
N ARG A 48 -24.05 1.18 5.27
CA ARG A 48 -25.43 1.29 5.73
C ARG A 48 -25.51 2.10 7.04
N ASP A 49 -24.70 1.75 8.03
CA ASP A 49 -24.73 2.36 9.36
C ASP A 49 -24.15 3.78 9.35
N ALA A 50 -23.20 4.08 8.47
CA ALA A 50 -22.69 5.44 8.27
C ALA A 50 -23.76 6.39 7.71
N LYS A 51 -24.80 5.87 7.02
CA LYS A 51 -25.97 6.65 6.52
C LYS A 51 -25.61 8.03 5.96
N LEU A 52 -24.76 8.07 4.95
CA LEU A 52 -24.15 9.30 4.43
C LEU A 52 -25.14 10.32 3.89
N HIS A 53 -26.42 9.97 3.77
CA HIS A 53 -27.46 10.79 3.12
C HIS A 53 -28.64 11.18 4.01
N GLU A 54 -28.78 10.60 5.21
CA GLU A 54 -29.96 10.83 6.06
C GLU A 54 -29.67 11.76 7.26
N PRO A 55 -30.58 12.72 7.57
CA PRO A 55 -30.46 13.52 8.77
C PRO A 55 -30.76 12.68 10.03
N ILE A 56 -30.01 12.91 11.09
CA ILE A 56 -30.05 12.12 12.33
C ILE A 56 -30.83 12.89 13.38
N ARG A 57 -31.57 12.14 14.22
CA ARG A 57 -32.38 12.71 15.29
C ARG A 57 -32.23 12.08 16.68
N GLU A 58 -31.37 11.07 16.86
CA GLU A 58 -31.20 10.39 18.17
C GLU A 58 -29.71 10.13 18.48
N ASP A 59 -29.30 10.36 19.73
CA ASP A 59 -27.91 10.25 20.20
C ASP A 59 -27.28 8.86 19.97
N THR A 60 -28.08 7.80 20.16
CA THR A 60 -27.61 6.42 19.91
C THR A 60 -27.34 6.14 18.44
N ILE A 61 -28.10 6.74 17.55
CA ILE A 61 -27.93 6.65 16.10
C ILE A 61 -26.68 7.42 15.68
N GLU A 62 -26.44 8.58 16.30
CA GLU A 62 -25.26 9.39 16.01
C GLU A 62 -23.96 8.68 16.42
N LEU A 63 -23.95 8.04 17.60
CA LEU A 63 -22.79 7.23 18.04
C LEU A 63 -22.55 6.04 17.09
N LYS A 64 -23.59 5.29 16.72
CA LYS A 64 -23.47 4.19 15.75
C LYS A 64 -22.91 4.67 14.42
N LYS A 65 -23.41 5.79 13.91
CA LYS A 65 -22.96 6.42 12.66
C LYS A 65 -21.52 6.88 12.74
N SER A 66 -21.10 7.48 13.86
CA SER A 66 -19.73 7.95 14.04
C SER A 66 -18.74 6.78 14.10
N CYS A 67 -19.04 5.71 14.84
CA CYS A 67 -18.24 4.49 14.89
C CYS A 67 -18.15 3.82 13.50
N ALA A 68 -19.28 3.66 12.81
CA ALA A 68 -19.31 3.11 11.46
C ALA A 68 -18.48 3.95 10.47
N SER A 69 -18.55 5.28 10.58
CA SER A 69 -17.78 6.19 9.73
C SER A 69 -16.29 6.11 9.97
N VAL A 70 -15.84 5.93 11.24
CA VAL A 70 -14.45 5.68 11.60
C VAL A 70 -13.99 4.35 11.03
N CYS A 71 -14.74 3.26 11.23
CA CYS A 71 -14.39 1.93 10.72
C CYS A 71 -14.33 1.92 9.19
N LEU A 72 -15.30 2.55 8.53
CA LEU A 72 -15.33 2.66 7.07
C LEU A 72 -14.11 3.45 6.55
N LEU A 73 -13.79 4.59 7.18
CA LEU A 73 -12.65 5.40 6.77
C LEU A 73 -11.32 4.68 7.02
N SER A 74 -11.20 3.92 8.12
CA SER A 74 -10.06 3.05 8.38
C SER A 74 -9.89 1.99 7.29
N MET A 75 -10.99 1.31 6.93
CA MET A 75 -11.01 0.31 5.86
C MET A 75 -10.64 0.88 4.49
N LEU A 76 -11.15 2.08 4.16
CA LEU A 76 -10.87 2.76 2.89
C LEU A 76 -9.46 3.31 2.79
N SER A 77 -8.83 3.63 3.91
CA SER A 77 -7.54 4.31 3.96
C SER A 77 -6.40 3.43 4.44
N ALA A 78 -6.64 2.19 4.84
CA ALA A 78 -5.68 1.32 5.53
C ALA A 78 -4.97 2.04 6.71
N SER A 79 -5.70 2.94 7.39
CA SER A 79 -5.19 3.66 8.55
C SER A 79 -5.70 3.02 9.83
N ARG A 80 -4.92 3.17 10.92
CA ARG A 80 -5.32 2.65 12.22
C ARG A 80 -6.62 3.30 12.70
N VAL A 81 -7.54 2.51 13.20
CA VAL A 81 -8.80 2.97 13.80
C VAL A 81 -8.54 4.00 14.91
N GLU A 82 -7.51 3.77 15.72
CA GLU A 82 -7.07 4.67 16.80
C GLU A 82 -6.74 6.07 16.32
N ALA A 83 -6.17 6.21 15.13
CA ALA A 83 -5.83 7.52 14.57
C ALA A 83 -7.07 8.39 14.33
N PHE A 84 -8.20 7.76 14.01
CA PHE A 84 -9.47 8.46 13.77
C PHE A 84 -10.26 8.79 15.05
N THR A 85 -9.78 8.43 16.23
CA THR A 85 -10.38 8.89 17.50
C THR A 85 -10.03 10.34 17.79
N SER A 86 -9.15 10.96 17.02
CA SER A 86 -8.75 12.37 17.13
C SER A 86 -8.99 13.14 15.84
N LYS A 87 -9.63 14.31 15.95
CA LYS A 87 -9.78 15.25 14.82
C LYS A 87 -8.42 15.77 14.31
N ALA A 88 -7.39 15.76 15.13
CA ALA A 88 -6.06 16.22 14.75
C ALA A 88 -5.52 15.43 13.56
N PHE A 89 -5.76 14.11 13.51
CA PHE A 89 -5.33 13.26 12.41
C PHE A 89 -6.00 13.63 11.08
N LEU A 90 -7.32 13.92 11.09
CA LEU A 90 -8.05 14.36 9.90
C LEU A 90 -7.70 15.77 9.44
N LYS A 91 -7.15 16.59 10.34
CA LYS A 91 -6.69 17.97 10.05
C LYS A 91 -5.23 18.04 9.63
N ASP A 92 -4.51 16.95 9.70
CA ASP A 92 -3.11 16.90 9.27
C ASP A 92 -3.03 16.98 7.74
N LEU A 93 -2.67 18.14 7.23
CA LEU A 93 -2.55 18.42 5.79
C LEU A 93 -1.45 17.60 5.10
N GLY A 94 -0.54 16.99 5.86
CA GLY A 94 0.45 16.05 5.33
C GLY A 94 -0.14 14.66 5.05
N ILE A 95 -1.31 14.33 5.64
CA ILE A 95 -1.97 13.03 5.52
C ILE A 95 -3.30 13.15 4.81
N PHE A 96 -4.09 14.16 5.14
CA PHE A 96 -5.42 14.37 4.57
C PHE A 96 -5.56 15.76 3.97
N ASN A 97 -6.19 15.81 2.81
CA ASN A 97 -6.67 17.07 2.25
C ASN A 97 -8.20 16.99 2.17
N VAL A 98 -8.86 17.60 3.15
CA VAL A 98 -10.31 17.56 3.29
C VAL A 98 -10.91 18.93 2.96
N SER A 99 -11.81 18.95 2.01
CA SER A 99 -12.60 20.12 1.63
C SER A 99 -14.09 19.74 1.55
N PRO A 100 -15.02 20.71 1.50
CA PRO A 100 -16.45 20.41 1.44
C PRO A 100 -16.88 19.51 0.27
N ARG A 101 -16.12 19.51 -0.82
CA ARG A 101 -16.47 18.78 -2.04
C ARG A 101 -15.48 17.68 -2.42
N LYS A 102 -14.31 17.64 -1.77
CA LYS A 102 -13.25 16.70 -2.10
C LYS A 102 -12.50 16.28 -0.83
N ALA A 103 -12.20 15.01 -0.73
CA ALA A 103 -11.27 14.52 0.26
C ALA A 103 -10.26 13.58 -0.42
N THR A 104 -9.00 13.72 -0.06
CA THR A 104 -7.91 12.82 -0.49
C THR A 104 -7.06 12.46 0.70
N ILE A 105 -6.58 11.22 0.71
CA ILE A 105 -5.48 10.84 1.58
C ILE A 105 -4.19 11.03 0.79
N ILE A 106 -3.22 11.63 1.45
CA ILE A 106 -1.91 11.92 0.89
C ILE A 106 -0.91 10.97 1.53
N PHE A 107 -0.06 10.40 0.73
CA PHE A 107 1.02 9.57 1.19
C PHE A 107 2.34 10.09 0.64
N LEU A 108 3.25 10.43 1.55
CA LEU A 108 4.61 10.82 1.20
C LEU A 108 5.48 9.56 1.10
N LEU A 109 6.07 9.33 -0.05
CA LEU A 109 6.89 8.13 -0.29
C LEU A 109 8.21 8.13 0.48
N GLY A 110 8.54 9.23 1.18
CA GLY A 110 9.77 9.34 1.99
C GLY A 110 11.07 9.27 1.19
N ILE A 111 10.99 9.45 -0.12
CA ILE A 111 12.12 9.30 -1.03
C ILE A 111 12.96 10.56 -0.97
N THR A 112 14.19 10.45 -0.48
CA THR A 112 15.16 11.54 -0.53
C THR A 112 15.52 11.86 -1.97
N ARG A 113 15.19 13.07 -2.41
CA ARG A 113 15.57 13.55 -3.75
C ARG A 113 17.07 13.77 -3.81
N PRO A 114 17.80 13.18 -4.77
CA PRO A 114 19.16 13.58 -5.02
C PRO A 114 19.17 15.04 -5.46
N LYS A 115 20.06 15.85 -4.88
CA LYS A 115 20.12 17.29 -5.11
C LYS A 115 20.34 17.71 -6.57
N ARG A 116 20.78 16.81 -7.43
CA ARG A 116 20.93 17.01 -8.89
C ARG A 116 20.97 15.65 -9.60
N SER A 117 20.02 15.38 -10.47
CA SER A 117 20.15 14.40 -11.55
C SER A 117 19.43 14.97 -12.77
N TYR A 118 20.18 15.45 -13.73
CA TYR A 118 19.68 15.86 -15.04
C TYR A 118 19.94 14.77 -16.09
N ASP A 119 19.92 13.51 -15.66
CA ASP A 119 20.06 12.41 -16.61
C ASP A 119 18.70 12.18 -17.28
N SER A 120 18.66 12.40 -18.60
CA SER A 120 17.47 12.19 -19.43
C SER A 120 16.94 10.76 -19.42
N ASN A 121 17.72 9.82 -18.91
CA ASN A 121 17.39 8.39 -18.79
C ASN A 121 16.62 8.04 -17.51
N ILE A 122 16.46 9.00 -16.60
CA ILE A 122 15.73 8.86 -15.36
C ILE A 122 14.32 9.43 -15.52
N HIS A 123 13.35 8.87 -14.82
CA HIS A 123 12.01 9.43 -14.76
C HIS A 123 12.02 10.74 -13.98
N GLU A 124 11.50 11.80 -14.60
CA GLU A 124 11.21 13.04 -13.89
C GLU A 124 9.85 12.90 -13.21
N ASN A 125 9.85 12.45 -11.96
CA ASN A 125 8.64 12.41 -11.19
C ASN A 125 8.29 13.81 -10.67
N GLU A 126 7.04 14.23 -10.91
CA GLU A 126 6.56 15.55 -10.49
C GLU A 126 6.49 15.65 -8.97
N PHE A 127 6.11 14.55 -8.31
CA PHE A 127 5.87 14.51 -6.87
C PHE A 127 6.41 13.24 -6.22
N ASP A 128 6.79 13.37 -4.97
CA ASP A 128 7.13 12.28 -4.04
C ASP A 128 5.94 11.89 -3.15
N LYS A 129 4.73 12.12 -3.63
CA LYS A 129 3.48 11.83 -2.92
C LYS A 129 2.51 11.07 -3.82
N VAL A 130 1.67 10.27 -3.17
CA VAL A 130 0.51 9.62 -3.78
C VAL A 130 -0.75 10.29 -3.21
N GLU A 131 -1.74 10.55 -4.05
CA GLU A 131 -3.03 11.08 -3.64
C GLU A 131 -4.14 10.09 -4.00
N ILE A 132 -4.76 9.50 -2.99
CA ILE A 132 -5.90 8.59 -3.15
C ILE A 132 -7.18 9.32 -2.77
N PRO A 133 -8.17 9.42 -3.67
CA PRO A 133 -9.43 10.08 -3.37
C PRO A 133 -10.27 9.26 -2.38
N LEU A 134 -10.96 9.97 -1.48
CA LEU A 134 -11.87 9.42 -0.47
C LEU A 134 -13.26 10.03 -0.61
N PRO A 135 -14.33 9.35 -0.15
CA PRO A 135 -15.66 9.93 -0.11
C PRO A 135 -15.70 11.10 0.87
N HIS A 136 -15.71 12.32 0.35
CA HIS A 136 -15.56 13.57 1.12
C HIS A 136 -16.58 13.72 2.27
N LYS A 137 -17.75 13.11 2.16
CA LYS A 137 -18.79 13.16 3.19
C LYS A 137 -18.36 12.51 4.50
N LEU A 138 -17.52 11.44 4.46
CA LEU A 138 -17.05 10.75 5.65
C LEU A 138 -16.16 11.62 6.53
N PRO A 139 -15.00 12.11 6.06
CA PRO A 139 -14.14 12.94 6.89
C PRO A 139 -14.81 14.28 7.27
N ASN A 140 -15.63 14.87 6.39
CA ASN A 140 -16.37 16.08 6.72
C ASN A 140 -17.37 15.86 7.86
N TYR A 141 -18.08 14.72 7.86
CA TYR A 141 -18.97 14.35 8.94
C TYR A 141 -18.21 14.20 10.26
N LEU A 142 -17.11 13.43 10.27
CA LEU A 142 -16.30 13.25 11.47
C LEU A 142 -15.73 14.57 12.01
N LEU A 143 -15.32 15.48 11.13
CA LEU A 143 -14.86 16.81 11.54
C LEU A 143 -15.96 17.69 12.14
N SER A 144 -17.23 17.46 11.77
CA SER A 144 -18.38 18.21 12.28
C SER A 144 -18.88 17.74 13.66
N LEU A 145 -18.52 16.53 14.09
CA LEU A 145 -18.88 16.03 15.42
C LEU A 145 -18.33 16.92 16.52
N GLU A 146 -19.00 17.05 17.63
CA GLU A 146 -18.45 17.70 18.82
C GLU A 146 -17.36 16.84 19.43
N GLU A 147 -17.66 15.57 19.65
CA GLU A 147 -16.75 14.57 20.20
C GLU A 147 -16.56 13.40 19.23
N MET A 148 -15.34 12.93 19.10
CA MET A 148 -15.03 11.73 18.34
C MET A 148 -15.31 10.48 19.16
N PRO A 149 -15.75 9.36 18.54
CA PRO A 149 -15.95 8.12 19.26
C PRO A 149 -14.60 7.61 19.83
N ASN A 150 -14.62 7.12 21.06
CA ASN A 150 -13.46 6.53 21.68
C ASN A 150 -13.29 5.05 21.28
N LEU A 151 -12.12 4.47 21.58
CA LEU A 151 -11.80 3.08 21.22
C LEU A 151 -12.77 2.06 21.79
N THR A 152 -13.25 2.26 23.02
CA THR A 152 -14.20 1.35 23.67
C THR A 152 -15.52 1.33 22.90
N GLN A 153 -16.05 2.50 22.55
CA GLN A 153 -17.28 2.62 21.76
C GLN A 153 -17.15 1.98 20.38
N ILE A 154 -15.99 2.12 19.73
CA ILE A 154 -15.72 1.47 18.47
C ILE A 154 -15.63 -0.06 18.63
N GLN A 155 -15.01 -0.56 19.69
CA GLN A 155 -14.94 -1.99 19.98
C GLN A 155 -16.33 -2.58 20.28
N ASP A 156 -17.16 -1.89 21.03
CA ASP A 156 -18.55 -2.28 21.30
C ASP A 156 -19.36 -2.32 19.99
N TYR A 157 -19.21 -1.30 19.12
CA TYR A 157 -19.82 -1.30 17.82
C TYR A 157 -19.37 -2.49 16.96
N LEU A 158 -18.08 -2.79 16.91
CA LEU A 158 -17.55 -3.93 16.17
C LEU A 158 -18.04 -5.28 16.74
N SER A 159 -18.22 -5.37 18.05
CA SER A 159 -18.81 -6.55 18.67
C SER A 159 -20.25 -6.77 18.21
N ASN A 160 -21.05 -5.71 18.11
CA ASN A 160 -22.40 -5.78 17.58
C ASN A 160 -22.43 -6.19 16.11
N VAL A 161 -21.55 -5.61 15.28
CA VAL A 161 -21.41 -6.00 13.84
C VAL A 161 -20.98 -7.45 13.71
N ARG A 162 -20.05 -7.91 14.57
CA ARG A 162 -19.61 -9.31 14.60
C ARG A 162 -20.78 -10.26 14.89
N GLU A 163 -21.62 -9.91 15.87
CA GLU A 163 -22.80 -10.71 16.24
C GLU A 163 -23.85 -10.68 15.12
N GLU A 164 -24.12 -9.53 14.53
CA GLU A 164 -25.06 -9.38 13.42
C GLU A 164 -24.67 -10.26 12.22
N LEU A 165 -23.39 -10.32 11.88
CA LEU A 165 -22.88 -11.08 10.73
C LEU A 165 -22.50 -12.53 11.09
N GLY A 166 -22.62 -12.94 12.36
CA GLY A 166 -22.22 -14.28 12.81
C GLY A 166 -20.73 -14.56 12.64
N LEU A 167 -19.87 -13.53 12.67
CA LEU A 167 -18.44 -13.67 12.49
C LEU A 167 -17.77 -14.13 13.79
N VAL A 168 -16.84 -15.08 13.68
CA VAL A 168 -16.06 -15.56 14.82
C VAL A 168 -15.13 -14.48 15.36
N TYR A 169 -14.52 -13.72 14.44
CA TYR A 169 -13.55 -12.67 14.77
C TYR A 169 -13.73 -11.44 13.89
N LEU A 170 -13.90 -10.28 14.52
CA LEU A 170 -13.81 -8.95 13.91
C LEU A 170 -13.05 -8.04 14.89
N SER A 171 -11.92 -7.51 14.47
CA SER A 171 -11.05 -6.65 15.28
C SER A 171 -10.59 -5.43 14.50
N ASN A 172 -10.13 -4.39 15.19
CA ASN A 172 -9.58 -3.19 14.59
C ASN A 172 -8.51 -3.52 13.52
N TRP A 173 -7.56 -4.41 13.88
CA TRP A 173 -6.47 -4.81 12.96
C TRP A 173 -6.99 -5.42 11.65
N ARG A 174 -8.08 -6.19 11.69
CA ARG A 174 -8.66 -6.78 10.47
C ARG A 174 -9.30 -5.74 9.56
N ILE A 175 -9.87 -4.69 10.16
CA ILE A 175 -10.41 -3.57 9.40
C ILE A 175 -9.28 -2.77 8.77
N GLU A 176 -8.23 -2.47 9.54
CA GLU A 176 -7.05 -1.73 9.11
C GLU A 176 -6.29 -2.44 7.98
N SER A 177 -6.20 -3.77 8.04
CA SER A 177 -5.54 -4.60 7.02
C SER A 177 -6.43 -4.96 5.82
N SER A 178 -7.73 -4.67 5.88
CA SER A 178 -8.71 -5.09 4.85
C SER A 178 -8.33 -4.64 3.45
N LEU A 179 -7.96 -3.37 3.28
CA LEU A 179 -7.60 -2.82 1.97
C LEU A 179 -6.38 -3.52 1.39
N GLN A 180 -5.36 -3.79 2.22
CA GLN A 180 -4.17 -4.52 1.79
C GLN A 180 -4.51 -5.93 1.31
N VAL A 181 -5.31 -6.66 2.09
CA VAL A 181 -5.74 -8.02 1.72
C VAL A 181 -6.56 -8.01 0.43
N VAL A 182 -7.49 -7.07 0.31
CA VAL A 182 -8.31 -6.94 -0.90
C VAL A 182 -7.44 -6.67 -2.12
N LEU A 183 -6.54 -5.69 -2.06
CA LEU A 183 -5.64 -5.35 -3.17
C LEU A 183 -4.72 -6.52 -3.54
N SER A 184 -4.09 -7.16 -2.56
CA SER A 184 -3.10 -8.21 -2.82
C SER A 184 -3.70 -9.56 -3.23
N SER A 185 -4.96 -9.83 -2.81
CA SER A 185 -5.56 -11.16 -2.97
C SER A 185 -6.66 -11.24 -4.02
N TYR A 186 -7.38 -10.13 -4.24
CA TYR A 186 -8.59 -10.15 -5.08
C TYR A 186 -8.52 -9.20 -6.27
N ILE A 187 -7.55 -8.27 -6.31
CA ILE A 187 -7.41 -7.33 -7.43
C ILE A 187 -6.23 -7.74 -8.30
N LEU A 188 -6.52 -8.28 -9.47
CA LEU A 188 -5.52 -8.78 -10.42
C LEU A 188 -4.60 -7.70 -11.00
N THR A 189 -5.04 -6.45 -11.00
CA THR A 189 -4.27 -5.29 -11.49
C THR A 189 -3.28 -4.76 -10.47
N ALA A 190 -3.42 -5.14 -9.19
CA ALA A 190 -2.55 -4.70 -8.11
C ALA A 190 -1.48 -5.78 -7.85
N ASP A 191 -0.22 -5.43 -8.07
CA ASP A 191 0.90 -6.22 -7.55
C ASP A 191 1.13 -5.94 -6.05
N SER A 192 1.99 -6.72 -5.41
CA SER A 192 2.31 -6.54 -3.99
C SER A 192 2.86 -5.15 -3.70
N HIS A 193 3.66 -4.61 -4.61
CA HIS A 193 4.27 -3.28 -4.46
C HIS A 193 3.23 -2.15 -4.54
N THR A 194 2.31 -2.22 -5.51
CA THR A 194 1.19 -1.29 -5.62
C THR A 194 0.31 -1.31 -4.37
N SER A 195 0.03 -2.51 -3.82
CA SER A 195 -0.76 -2.63 -2.58
C SER A 195 -0.04 -2.02 -1.38
N GLU A 196 1.29 -2.20 -1.26
CA GLU A 196 2.11 -1.60 -0.21
C GLU A 196 2.11 -0.06 -0.29
N ILE A 197 2.23 0.49 -1.50
CA ILE A 197 2.18 1.94 -1.73
C ILE A 197 0.82 2.51 -1.33
N ILE A 198 -0.28 1.91 -1.83
CA ILE A 198 -1.64 2.38 -1.54
C ILE A 198 -1.94 2.28 -0.04
N CYS A 199 -1.53 1.19 0.61
CA CYS A 199 -1.74 0.97 2.05
C CYS A 199 -0.71 1.65 2.94
N ARG A 200 0.28 2.34 2.38
CA ARG A 200 1.32 3.07 3.13
C ARG A 200 2.15 2.16 4.04
N ILE A 201 2.34 0.93 3.64
CA ILE A 201 3.17 -0.01 4.37
C ILE A 201 4.61 0.29 3.97
N SER A 202 5.33 1.00 4.85
CA SER A 202 6.77 1.14 4.69
C SER A 202 7.41 -0.19 5.03
N SER A 203 7.57 -1.06 4.06
CA SER A 203 8.57 -2.10 4.19
C SER A 203 9.92 -1.36 4.09
N GLY A 204 10.55 -1.03 5.23
CA GLY A 204 11.85 -0.37 5.27
C GLY A 204 12.94 -1.15 4.54
N GLU A 205 12.59 -2.26 3.94
CA GLU A 205 13.39 -3.21 3.20
C GLU A 205 13.03 -3.32 1.72
N ALA A 206 11.99 -2.58 1.21
CA ALA A 206 11.65 -2.69 -0.20
C ALA A 206 12.55 -1.79 -1.07
N PRO A 207 13.66 -2.31 -1.60
CA PRO A 207 14.52 -1.55 -2.54
C PRO A 207 13.72 -1.08 -3.75
N ALA A 208 12.63 -1.77 -4.09
CA ALA A 208 11.74 -1.45 -5.19
C ALA A 208 11.17 -0.03 -5.10
N MET A 209 10.81 0.46 -3.92
CA MET A 209 10.30 1.83 -3.75
C MET A 209 11.30 2.91 -4.19
N PHE A 210 12.60 2.63 -4.10
CA PHE A 210 13.65 3.58 -4.48
C PHE A 210 13.93 3.60 -5.99
N TYR A 211 13.36 2.67 -6.76
CA TYR A 211 13.61 2.52 -8.20
C TYR A 211 12.33 2.43 -9.03
N SER A 212 11.17 2.52 -8.39
CA SER A 212 9.88 2.51 -9.08
C SER A 212 9.37 3.93 -9.35
N SER A 213 8.70 4.07 -10.47
CA SER A 213 7.92 5.25 -10.83
C SER A 213 6.53 4.78 -11.23
N HIS A 214 5.52 5.42 -10.70
CA HIS A 214 4.12 5.10 -10.97
C HIS A 214 3.38 6.36 -11.42
N GLU A 215 2.40 6.19 -12.26
CA GLU A 215 1.41 7.23 -12.46
C GLU A 215 0.39 7.17 -11.33
N ASN A 216 0.06 8.32 -10.73
CA ASN A 216 -0.93 8.36 -9.66
C ASN A 216 -2.28 7.80 -10.13
N LEU A 217 -2.60 7.98 -11.40
CA LEU A 217 -3.81 7.44 -12.00
C LEU A 217 -3.85 5.90 -11.95
N ASP A 218 -2.72 5.22 -12.17
CA ASP A 218 -2.66 3.75 -12.09
C ASP A 218 -2.92 3.27 -10.67
N LEU A 219 -2.34 3.94 -9.68
CA LEU A 219 -2.59 3.63 -8.26
C LEU A 219 -4.07 3.85 -7.90
N VAL A 220 -4.66 4.94 -8.38
CA VAL A 220 -6.10 5.23 -8.18
C VAL A 220 -6.99 4.23 -8.92
N ASN A 221 -6.59 3.75 -10.09
CA ASN A 221 -7.32 2.71 -10.81
C ASN A 221 -7.32 1.39 -10.03
N CYS A 222 -6.18 0.95 -9.51
CA CYS A 222 -6.12 -0.23 -8.63
C CYS A 222 -6.99 -0.06 -7.38
N TYR A 223 -6.92 1.12 -6.75
CA TYR A 223 -7.78 1.44 -5.61
C TYR A 223 -9.26 1.42 -5.98
N ARG A 224 -9.63 1.96 -7.14
CA ARG A 224 -11.01 1.94 -7.65
C ARG A 224 -11.52 0.52 -7.86
N ASP A 225 -10.71 -0.34 -8.44
CA ASP A 225 -11.07 -1.74 -8.65
C ASP A 225 -11.35 -2.43 -7.29
N ALA A 226 -10.54 -2.15 -6.26
CA ALA A 226 -10.79 -2.62 -4.90
C ALA A 226 -12.11 -2.08 -4.32
N MET A 227 -12.41 -0.80 -4.56
CA MET A 227 -13.67 -0.20 -4.10
C MET A 227 -14.89 -0.77 -4.82
N ILE A 228 -14.81 -1.01 -6.12
CA ILE A 228 -15.88 -1.67 -6.90
C ILE A 228 -16.09 -3.09 -6.39
N TRP A 229 -15.01 -3.81 -6.11
CA TRP A 229 -15.07 -5.17 -5.59
C TRP A 229 -15.72 -5.25 -4.20
N LEU A 230 -15.46 -4.29 -3.31
CA LEU A 230 -16.08 -4.19 -1.99
C LEU A 230 -17.54 -3.74 -2.06
N ASN A 231 -17.87 -2.82 -2.95
CA ASN A 231 -19.16 -2.13 -3.04
C ASN A 231 -20.15 -2.86 -3.98
N GLN A 232 -20.31 -4.17 -3.81
CA GLN A 232 -21.19 -4.98 -4.67
C GLN A 232 -22.65 -4.51 -4.69
N ASP A 233 -23.16 -4.04 -3.54
CA ASP A 233 -24.52 -3.57 -3.39
C ASP A 233 -24.73 -2.13 -3.88
N ASN A 234 -23.69 -1.49 -4.44
CA ASN A 234 -23.71 -0.09 -4.89
C ASN A 234 -24.20 0.92 -3.83
N LEU A 235 -23.93 0.61 -2.56
CA LEU A 235 -24.38 1.45 -1.43
C LEU A 235 -23.59 2.75 -1.32
N LEU A 236 -22.33 2.74 -1.75
CA LEU A 236 -21.46 3.90 -1.76
C LEU A 236 -21.32 4.45 -3.18
N ASN A 237 -21.59 5.78 -3.33
CA ASN A 237 -21.31 6.43 -4.61
C ASN A 237 -19.79 6.57 -4.82
N LEU A 238 -19.28 6.04 -5.93
CA LEU A 238 -17.87 6.03 -6.29
C LEU A 238 -17.45 7.12 -7.28
N ASP A 239 -18.34 8.09 -7.61
CA ASP A 239 -18.05 9.16 -8.57
C ASP A 239 -16.79 9.98 -8.23
N TYR A 240 -16.44 10.07 -6.93
CA TYR A 240 -15.26 10.78 -6.46
C TYR A 240 -13.94 10.18 -6.99
N LEU A 241 -13.93 8.90 -7.40
CA LEU A 241 -12.76 8.22 -7.93
C LEU A 241 -12.42 8.62 -9.38
N TRP A 242 -13.37 9.21 -10.11
CA TRP A 242 -13.17 9.57 -11.52
C TRP A 242 -12.53 10.95 -11.71
N ASN A 243 -12.50 11.79 -10.67
CA ASN A 243 -12.01 13.17 -10.72
C ASN A 243 -10.58 13.29 -10.16
N THR A 244 -9.67 12.41 -10.56
CA THR A 244 -8.30 12.40 -10.07
C THR A 244 -7.35 13.03 -11.09
N LYS A 245 -6.46 13.89 -10.61
CA LYS A 245 -5.38 14.43 -11.44
C LYS A 245 -4.33 13.35 -11.69
N ASN A 246 -3.88 13.23 -12.93
CA ASN A 246 -2.75 12.39 -13.26
C ASN A 246 -1.45 13.16 -13.05
N PHE A 247 -0.49 12.54 -12.41
CA PHE A 247 0.88 13.01 -12.25
C PHE A 247 1.79 11.80 -11.99
N SER A 248 3.05 11.91 -12.32
CA SER A 248 4.02 10.87 -12.01
C SER A 248 4.53 11.01 -10.58
N THR A 249 4.61 9.87 -9.89
CA THR A 249 5.08 9.78 -8.51
C THR A 249 6.08 8.64 -8.37
N GLY A 250 7.02 8.78 -7.45
CA GLY A 250 7.99 7.72 -7.19
C GLY A 250 9.42 8.23 -7.10
N SER A 251 10.34 7.31 -7.27
CA SER A 251 11.76 7.58 -7.17
C SER A 251 12.32 8.33 -8.37
N GLN A 252 13.12 9.35 -8.12
CA GLN A 252 13.95 9.99 -9.16
C GLN A 252 15.12 9.11 -9.64
N PHE A 253 15.31 7.93 -9.05
CA PHE A 253 16.28 6.94 -9.51
C PHE A 253 15.66 5.89 -10.45
N ALA A 254 14.36 5.96 -10.72
CA ALA A 254 13.69 5.05 -11.63
C ALA A 254 14.18 5.28 -13.06
N LEU A 255 14.76 4.26 -13.69
CA LEU A 255 15.21 4.34 -15.06
C LEU A 255 14.03 4.18 -16.03
N LYS A 256 14.03 4.95 -17.12
CA LYS A 256 13.06 4.76 -18.20
C LYS A 256 13.21 3.37 -18.81
N ILE A 257 12.10 2.69 -19.07
CA ILE A 257 12.11 1.33 -19.61
C ILE A 257 12.81 1.25 -20.96
N GLU A 258 12.72 2.30 -21.78
CA GLU A 258 13.38 2.40 -23.06
C GLU A 258 14.91 2.41 -22.90
N PHE A 259 15.42 3.10 -21.87
CA PHE A 259 16.84 3.11 -21.56
C PHE A 259 17.32 1.72 -21.09
N VAL A 260 16.55 1.06 -20.22
CA VAL A 260 16.87 -0.31 -19.76
C VAL A 260 16.92 -1.27 -20.95
N LYS A 261 15.91 -1.24 -21.83
CA LYS A 261 15.86 -2.06 -23.05
C LYS A 261 17.05 -1.77 -24.00
N ALA A 262 17.38 -0.50 -24.22
CA ALA A 262 18.49 -0.11 -25.05
C ALA A 262 19.84 -0.60 -24.47
N THR A 263 20.03 -0.46 -23.16
CA THR A 263 21.23 -0.92 -22.46
C THR A 263 21.38 -2.43 -22.56
N LEU A 264 20.31 -3.20 -22.33
CA LEU A 264 20.34 -4.67 -22.46
C LEU A 264 20.61 -5.09 -23.91
N ALA A 265 20.05 -4.40 -24.91
CA ALA A 265 20.33 -4.67 -26.32
C ALA A 265 21.80 -4.38 -26.69
N GLN A 266 22.38 -3.31 -26.14
CA GLN A 266 23.79 -2.97 -26.35
C GLN A 266 24.73 -3.96 -25.68
N LEU A 267 24.44 -4.39 -24.46
CA LEU A 267 25.17 -5.43 -23.77
C LEU A 267 25.12 -6.77 -24.53
N ARG A 268 23.97 -7.14 -25.07
CA ARG A 268 23.84 -8.32 -25.93
C ARG A 268 24.70 -8.24 -27.19
N LYS A 269 24.74 -7.07 -27.85
CA LYS A 269 25.63 -6.84 -29.00
C LYS A 269 27.11 -6.97 -28.61
N TRP A 270 27.47 -6.46 -27.44
CA TRP A 270 28.84 -6.58 -26.92
C TRP A 270 29.22 -8.04 -26.68
N VAL A 271 28.35 -8.86 -26.10
CA VAL A 271 28.58 -10.30 -25.96
C VAL A 271 28.79 -10.98 -27.31
N MET A 272 27.90 -10.68 -28.28
CA MET A 272 27.96 -11.26 -29.63
C MET A 272 29.19 -10.82 -30.43
N GLY A 273 29.76 -9.65 -30.12
CA GLY A 273 30.96 -9.12 -30.77
C GLY A 273 32.27 -9.57 -30.14
N SER A 274 32.25 -10.48 -29.15
CA SER A 274 33.45 -10.95 -28.44
C SER A 274 34.36 -11.75 -29.37
N SER A 275 35.64 -11.39 -29.42
CA SER A 275 36.62 -11.95 -30.38
C SER A 275 37.32 -13.23 -29.89
N ASN A 276 37.29 -13.52 -28.60
CA ASN A 276 37.89 -14.70 -28.01
C ASN A 276 37.08 -15.28 -26.85
N GLN A 277 37.37 -16.50 -26.44
CA GLN A 277 36.64 -17.22 -25.40
C GLN A 277 36.63 -16.49 -24.04
N LEU A 278 37.78 -15.91 -23.64
CA LEU A 278 37.86 -15.20 -22.37
C LEU A 278 37.00 -13.94 -22.37
N GLN A 279 37.04 -13.20 -23.47
CA GLN A 279 36.18 -12.00 -23.64
C GLN A 279 34.70 -12.37 -23.71
N LEU A 280 34.38 -13.47 -24.40
CA LEU A 280 32.99 -13.98 -24.44
C LEU A 280 32.51 -14.37 -23.04
N PHE A 281 33.30 -15.11 -22.28
CA PHE A 281 32.99 -15.51 -20.93
C PHE A 281 32.73 -14.29 -20.02
N ASN A 282 33.63 -13.31 -20.04
CA ASN A 282 33.50 -12.11 -19.21
C ASN A 282 32.29 -11.27 -19.60
N SER A 283 32.07 -11.02 -20.90
CA SER A 283 30.96 -10.23 -21.37
C SER A 283 29.64 -10.93 -21.12
N PHE A 284 29.53 -12.22 -21.29
CA PHE A 284 28.33 -13.01 -21.01
C PHE A 284 28.04 -13.05 -19.51
N SER A 285 29.05 -13.20 -18.65
CA SER A 285 28.90 -13.17 -17.21
C SER A 285 28.35 -11.83 -16.73
N ILE A 286 28.90 -10.72 -17.23
CA ILE A 286 28.39 -9.37 -16.91
C ILE A 286 26.95 -9.17 -17.40
N TYR A 287 26.65 -9.59 -18.63
CA TYR A 287 25.30 -9.51 -19.19
C TYR A 287 24.28 -10.28 -18.36
N THR A 288 24.61 -11.55 -18.04
CA THR A 288 23.75 -12.40 -17.23
C THR A 288 23.53 -11.80 -15.84
N TRP A 289 24.59 -11.27 -15.23
CA TRP A 289 24.52 -10.64 -13.94
C TRP A 289 23.63 -9.40 -13.93
N ILE A 290 23.76 -8.53 -14.93
CA ILE A 290 22.92 -7.34 -15.05
C ILE A 290 21.45 -7.72 -15.24
N ILE A 291 21.17 -8.73 -16.10
CA ILE A 291 19.79 -9.24 -16.27
C ILE A 291 19.26 -9.76 -14.94
N PHE A 292 20.06 -10.56 -14.21
CA PHE A 292 19.64 -11.08 -12.92
C PHE A 292 19.33 -9.96 -11.92
N CYS A 293 20.18 -8.93 -11.84
CA CYS A 293 19.93 -7.76 -10.97
C CYS A 293 18.66 -7.00 -11.38
N VAL A 294 18.42 -6.82 -12.68
CA VAL A 294 17.21 -6.13 -13.19
C VAL A 294 15.94 -6.93 -12.87
N LEU A 295 15.98 -8.26 -13.04
CA LEU A 295 14.81 -9.12 -12.81
C LEU A 295 14.49 -9.35 -11.33
N THR A 296 15.52 -9.40 -10.48
CA THR A 296 15.36 -9.73 -9.06
C THR A 296 15.38 -8.52 -8.15
N GLY A 297 15.76 -7.34 -8.67
CA GLY A 297 15.95 -6.13 -7.84
C GLY A 297 17.16 -6.21 -6.89
N ILE A 298 17.98 -7.26 -6.98
CA ILE A 298 19.17 -7.43 -6.13
C ILE A 298 20.22 -6.39 -6.51
N ARG A 299 20.73 -5.66 -5.52
CA ARG A 299 21.84 -4.73 -5.70
C ARG A 299 23.15 -5.50 -5.80
N PRO A 300 24.02 -5.19 -6.78
CA PRO A 300 25.39 -5.68 -6.76
C PRO A 300 26.07 -5.06 -5.51
N ASN A 301 26.41 -5.90 -4.56
CA ASN A 301 27.20 -5.50 -3.39
C ASN A 301 28.46 -6.37 -3.33
N ASN A 302 29.47 -5.91 -2.62
CA ASN A 302 30.76 -6.62 -2.51
C ASN A 302 30.69 -7.95 -1.73
N LYS A 303 29.49 -8.35 -1.24
CA LYS A 303 29.28 -9.60 -0.50
C LYS A 303 28.75 -10.75 -1.37
N ILE A 304 28.74 -10.57 -2.69
CA ILE A 304 28.26 -11.61 -3.64
C ILE A 304 29.25 -12.75 -3.83
N SER A 305 30.43 -12.68 -3.20
CA SER A 305 31.38 -13.81 -3.14
C SER A 305 30.79 -15.11 -2.52
N ASP A 306 29.62 -15.02 -1.86
CA ASP A 306 29.05 -16.17 -1.16
C ASP A 306 27.93 -16.90 -1.95
N ILE A 307 27.63 -16.46 -3.17
CA ILE A 307 26.78 -17.27 -4.06
C ILE A 307 27.60 -18.39 -4.62
N GLN A 308 27.62 -19.53 -3.97
CA GLN A 308 28.11 -20.77 -4.53
C GLN A 308 27.16 -21.17 -5.67
N ILE A 309 27.62 -20.93 -6.91
CA ILE A 309 26.97 -21.52 -8.08
C ILE A 309 27.30 -23.01 -8.01
N LEU A 310 26.36 -23.81 -7.52
CA LEU A 310 26.39 -25.25 -7.69
C LEU A 310 26.16 -25.53 -9.18
N ILE A 311 27.27 -25.80 -9.88
CA ILE A 311 27.27 -26.35 -11.25
C ILE A 311 26.95 -27.83 -11.17
#